data_5ec253deb3d6d5c9cddc994ba2568634
#
_entry.id   5ec253deb3d6d5c9cddc994ba2568634
#
_cell.length_a   1.000
_cell.length_b   1.000
_cell.length_c   1.000
_cell.angle_alpha   90.00
_cell.angle_beta   90.00
_cell.angle_gamma   90.00
#
_symmetry.space_group_name_H-M   'P 1'
#
loop_
_entity.id
_entity.type
_entity.pdbx_description
1 polymer ?
#
loop_
_entity_poly.entity_id
_entity_poly.type
_entity_poly.pdbx_seq_one_letter_code
_entity_poly.pdbx_strand_id
1 'polypeptide(L)'
;MYIIGVFATARSLRNILRIDSELRSQCNVTYLPYTSLEHLCYLFEQNADRFDGYLFGGLYPYRTVQHKFGPLHKPHAYFTVSD
;
A
#
# COMPACT_ATOMS: atom_id res chain seq x y z
N MET A 1 8.15 16.63 -2.41
CA MET A 1 6.71 16.27 -2.28
C MET A 1 6.59 14.84 -1.79
N TYR A 2 5.68 14.60 -0.87
CA TYR A 2 5.52 13.29 -0.25
C TYR A 2 4.78 12.34 -1.21
N ILE A 3 5.35 11.17 -1.46
CA ILE A 3 4.80 10.18 -2.39
C ILE A 3 4.47 8.90 -1.64
N ILE A 4 3.22 8.47 -1.70
CA ILE A 4 2.75 7.24 -1.04
C ILE A 4 2.44 6.18 -2.08
N GLY A 5 2.94 4.96 -1.86
CA GLY A 5 2.56 3.79 -2.63
C GLY A 5 1.44 3.04 -1.93
N VAL A 6 0.34 2.82 -2.63
CA VAL A 6 -0.83 2.11 -2.10
C VAL A 6 -0.87 0.70 -2.72
N PHE A 7 -0.63 -0.31 -1.89
CA PHE A 7 -0.62 -1.71 -2.31
C PHE A 7 -1.94 -2.36 -1.88
N ALA A 8 -2.78 -2.69 -2.84
CA ALA A 8 -4.10 -3.21 -2.56
C ALA A 8 -4.59 -4.14 -3.67
N THR A 9 -5.46 -5.09 -3.31
CA THR A 9 -6.19 -5.86 -4.32
C THR A 9 -7.20 -4.95 -5.01
N ALA A 10 -7.70 -5.37 -6.17
CA ALA A 10 -8.73 -4.60 -6.86
C ALA A 10 -9.95 -4.36 -5.96
N ARG A 11 -10.30 -5.33 -5.14
CA ARG A 11 -11.43 -5.23 -4.21
C ARG A 11 -11.17 -4.19 -3.12
N SER A 12 -10.00 -4.26 -2.49
CA SER A 12 -9.63 -3.30 -1.45
C SER A 12 -9.44 -1.90 -2.04
N LEU A 13 -8.94 -1.83 -3.26
CA LEU A 13 -8.72 -0.56 -3.94
C LEU A 13 -10.02 0.22 -4.12
N ARG A 14 -11.15 -0.45 -4.37
CA ARG A 14 -12.44 0.22 -4.48
C ARG A 14 -12.79 1.00 -3.21
N ASN A 15 -12.48 0.45 -2.05
CA ASN A 15 -12.74 1.12 -0.78
C ASN A 15 -11.78 2.30 -0.57
N ILE A 16 -10.53 2.13 -0.98
CA ILE A 16 -9.53 3.19 -0.84
C ILE A 16 -9.83 4.36 -1.76
N LEU A 17 -10.35 4.10 -2.96
CA LEU A 17 -10.68 5.16 -3.91
C LEU A 17 -11.76 6.11 -3.40
N ARG A 18 -12.54 5.71 -2.40
CA ARG A 18 -13.54 6.59 -1.78
C ARG A 18 -12.89 7.78 -1.08
N ILE A 19 -11.66 7.63 -0.64
CA ILE A 19 -10.92 8.70 0.04
C ILE A 19 -9.80 9.25 -0.84
N ASP A 20 -9.81 8.93 -2.13
CA ASP A 20 -8.75 9.34 -3.05
C ASP A 20 -8.53 10.86 -3.05
N SER A 21 -9.60 11.64 -3.10
CA SER A 21 -9.47 13.09 -3.13
C SER A 21 -8.83 13.63 -1.86
N GLU A 22 -9.12 13.05 -0.70
CA GLU A 22 -8.51 13.44 0.57
C GLU A 22 -7.03 13.10 0.59
N LEU A 23 -6.67 11.90 0.12
CA LEU A 23 -5.28 11.48 0.05
C LEU A 23 -4.48 12.38 -0.88
N ARG A 24 -5.01 12.66 -2.06
CA ARG A 24 -4.32 13.48 -3.05
C ARG A 24 -4.21 14.95 -2.67
N SER A 25 -5.04 15.41 -1.76
CA SER A 25 -4.94 16.77 -1.26
C SER A 25 -3.71 16.95 -0.35
N GLN A 26 -3.16 15.88 0.17
CA GLN A 26 -2.03 15.92 1.13
C GLN A 26 -0.73 15.38 0.56
N CYS A 27 -0.80 14.50 -0.44
CA CYS A 27 0.38 13.85 -0.97
C CYS A 27 0.11 13.29 -2.36
N ASN A 28 1.18 12.90 -3.05
CA ASN A 28 1.04 12.17 -4.30
C ASN A 28 0.79 10.70 -3.97
N VAL A 29 -0.15 10.10 -4.68
CA VAL A 29 -0.54 8.71 -4.44
C VAL A 29 -0.36 7.90 -5.72
N THR A 30 0.32 6.77 -5.60
CA THR A 30 0.46 5.80 -6.68
C THR A 30 -0.21 4.51 -6.24
N TYR A 31 -1.17 4.03 -7.01
CA TYR A 31 -1.88 2.79 -6.72
C TYR A 31 -1.18 1.62 -7.40
N LEU A 32 -0.94 0.56 -6.63
CA LEU A 32 -0.25 -0.64 -7.09
C LEU A 32 -1.15 -1.85 -6.81
N PRO A 33 -2.11 -2.12 -7.71
CA PRO A 33 -2.98 -3.29 -7.52
C PRO A 33 -2.21 -4.58 -7.72
N TYR A 34 -2.49 -5.58 -6.88
CA TYR A 34 -1.85 -6.88 -6.98
C TYR A 34 -2.90 -7.99 -7.00
N THR A 35 -2.54 -9.15 -7.56
CA THR A 35 -3.45 -10.27 -7.73
C THR A 35 -3.15 -11.43 -6.78
N SER A 36 -1.95 -11.46 -6.20
CA SER A 36 -1.53 -12.50 -5.27
C SER A 36 -0.51 -11.92 -4.30
N LEU A 37 -0.25 -12.62 -3.21
CA LEU A 37 0.78 -12.19 -2.24
C LEU A 37 2.18 -12.20 -2.85
N GLU A 38 2.45 -13.13 -3.77
CA GLU A 38 3.71 -13.14 -4.50
C GLU A 38 3.85 -11.90 -5.38
N HIS A 39 2.77 -11.54 -6.07
CA HIS A 39 2.74 -10.34 -6.90
C HIS A 39 2.95 -9.09 -6.05
N LEU A 40 2.32 -9.04 -4.88
CA LEU A 40 2.52 -7.95 -3.93
C LEU A 40 3.99 -7.79 -3.56
N CYS A 41 4.65 -8.88 -3.19
CA CYS A 41 6.06 -8.84 -2.81
C CYS A 41 6.94 -8.38 -3.97
N TYR A 42 6.64 -8.82 -5.18
CA TYR A 42 7.34 -8.38 -6.37
C TYR A 42 7.19 -6.86 -6.57
N LEU A 43 5.96 -6.38 -6.50
CA LEU A 43 5.69 -4.95 -6.67
C LEU A 43 6.37 -4.12 -5.58
N PHE A 44 6.34 -4.60 -4.34
CA PHE A 44 6.98 -3.91 -3.23
C PHE A 44 8.49 -3.82 -3.45
N GLU A 45 9.11 -4.94 -3.79
CA GLU A 45 10.56 -4.99 -4.01
C GLU A 45 10.99 -4.05 -5.14
N GLN A 46 10.22 -4.01 -6.23
CA GLN A 46 10.56 -3.19 -7.39
C GLN A 46 10.33 -1.70 -7.17
N ASN A 47 9.44 -1.32 -6.26
CA ASN A 47 8.97 0.06 -6.16
C ASN A 47 9.19 0.73 -4.82
N ALA A 48 9.59 -0.03 -3.80
CA ALA A 48 9.67 0.49 -2.42
C ALA A 48 10.49 1.77 -2.28
N ASP A 49 11.61 1.85 -2.99
CA ASP A 49 12.52 2.99 -2.89
C ASP A 49 11.95 4.27 -3.50
N ARG A 50 10.91 4.14 -4.33
CA ARG A 50 10.29 5.28 -5.01
C ARG A 50 9.33 6.06 -4.12
N PHE A 51 8.93 5.48 -2.99
CA PHE A 51 7.91 6.05 -2.12
C PHE A 51 8.50 6.54 -0.80
N ASP A 52 7.89 7.59 -0.28
CA ASP A 52 8.22 8.11 1.05
C ASP A 52 7.44 7.40 2.14
N GLY A 53 6.36 6.74 1.77
CA GLY A 53 5.55 5.97 2.69
C GLY A 53 4.71 4.93 1.96
N TYR A 54 4.10 4.03 2.72
CA TYR A 54 3.33 2.92 2.18
C TYR A 54 1.96 2.83 2.83
N LEU A 55 0.96 2.45 2.04
CA LEU A 55 -0.38 2.16 2.53
C LEU A 55 -0.81 0.81 2.00
N PHE A 56 -1.15 -0.10 2.89
CA PHE A 56 -1.57 -1.45 2.51
C PHE A 56 -3.08 -1.58 2.62
N GLY A 57 -3.69 -2.30 1.69
CA GLY A 57 -5.13 -2.50 1.63
C GLY A 57 -5.68 -3.50 2.63
N GLY A 58 -4.93 -3.86 3.66
CA GLY A 58 -5.36 -4.77 4.69
C GLY A 58 -4.21 -5.23 5.56
N LEU A 59 -4.53 -5.96 6.61
CA LEU A 59 -3.53 -6.47 7.54
C LEU A 59 -2.64 -7.56 6.92
N TYR A 60 -3.23 -8.45 6.11
CA TYR A 60 -2.48 -9.55 5.50
C TYR A 60 -1.38 -9.09 4.56
N PRO A 61 -1.65 -8.18 3.62
CA PRO A 61 -0.57 -7.66 2.77
C PRO A 61 0.52 -6.97 3.57
N TYR A 62 0.14 -6.21 4.59
CA TYR A 62 1.10 -5.56 5.47
C TYR A 62 2.01 -6.59 6.16
N ARG A 63 1.42 -7.63 6.77
CA ARG A 63 2.18 -8.67 7.46
C ARG A 63 3.06 -9.47 6.51
N THR A 64 2.56 -9.75 5.31
CA THR A 64 3.31 -10.49 4.30
C THR A 64 4.60 -9.76 3.92
N VAL A 65 4.48 -8.46 3.67
CA VAL A 65 5.63 -7.63 3.31
C VAL A 65 6.59 -7.53 4.50
N GLN A 66 6.06 -7.30 5.69
CA GLN A 66 6.89 -7.20 6.89
C GLN A 66 7.65 -8.51 7.18
N HIS A 67 6.99 -9.64 6.98
CA HIS A 67 7.60 -10.94 7.20
C HIS A 67 8.73 -11.22 6.19
N LYS A 68 8.52 -10.86 4.93
CA LYS A 68 9.49 -11.14 3.88
C LYS A 68 10.67 -10.17 3.88
N PHE A 69 10.42 -8.88 4.11
CA PHE A 69 11.43 -7.83 3.97
C PHE A 69 11.92 -7.27 5.30
N GLY A 70 11.33 -7.70 6.41
CA GLY A 70 11.67 -7.19 7.74
C GLY A 70 10.93 -5.90 8.08
N PRO A 71 11.27 -5.27 9.19
CA PRO A 71 10.61 -4.04 9.62
C PRO A 71 10.72 -2.94 8.57
N LEU A 72 9.61 -2.25 8.34
CA LEU A 72 9.57 -1.15 7.39
C LEU A 72 10.10 0.11 8.06
N HIS A 73 11.06 0.76 7.42
CA HIS A 73 11.71 1.95 7.98
C HIS A 73 11.01 3.25 7.60
N LYS A 74 10.19 3.24 6.55
CA LYS A 74 9.43 4.41 6.12
C LYS A 74 8.05 4.40 6.77
N PRO A 75 7.39 5.56 6.88
CA PRO A 75 6.02 5.61 7.40
C PRO A 75 5.11 4.67 6.64
N HIS A 76 4.26 3.95 7.35
CA HIS A 76 3.35 2.99 6.73
C HIS A 76 2.10 2.83 7.57
N ALA A 77 1.03 2.40 6.91
CA ALA A 77 -0.24 2.11 7.55
C ALA A 77 -0.96 1.04 6.76
N TYR A 78 -2.03 0.50 7.31
CA TYR A 78 -2.88 -0.43 6.59
C TYR A 78 -4.35 -0.14 6.93
N PHE A 79 -5.22 -0.43 5.97
CA PHE A 79 -6.65 -0.30 6.20
C PHE A 79 -7.17 -1.55 6.88
N THR A 80 -7.99 -1.35 7.91
CA THR A 80 -8.79 -2.43 8.46
C THR A 80 -10.20 -2.24 7.92
N VAL A 81 -10.66 -3.21 7.13
CA VAL A 81 -12.05 -3.20 6.68
C VAL A 81 -12.83 -3.96 7.73
N SER A 82 -13.59 -3.23 8.51
CA SER A 82 -14.57 -3.86 9.39
C SER A 82 -15.86 -3.99 8.59
N ASP A 83 -16.25 -5.19 8.34
CA ASP A 83 -17.54 -5.44 7.73
C ASP A 83 -18.65 -5.20 8.76
#